data_b31f5e49191724548cd72f83faa3f7dc
#
_entry.id   b31f5e49191724548cd72f83faa3f7dc
#
_cell.length_a   1.000
_cell.length_b   1.000
_cell.length_c   1.000
_cell.angle_alpha   90.00
_cell.angle_beta   90.00
_cell.angle_gamma   90.00
#
_symmetry.space_group_name_H-M   'P 1'
#
loop_
_entity.id
_entity.type
_entity.pdbx_description
1 polymer ?
#
loop_
_entity_poly.entity_id
_entity_poly.type
_entity_poly.pdbx_seq_one_letter_code
_entity_poly.pdbx_strand_id
1 'polypeptide(L)'
;MKKIIALVLSLVMLFACAAAVAEADKESMGSLKVNKAFDIKYSALPDDYSLFISQQNDMAIIASILSTQKTLPRMGLVIAFNDEWADTEKLNDVSEEDLQAIKDSFYEEYSELTFDMKETAAGTQFLVVTVPGGQDAYVYTIYKAHEIEMHLYPGEEQGTLSDADIERVVAFLSDMDFVPVE
;
A
#
# COMPACT_ATOMS: atom_id res chain seq x y z
N MET A 1 -17.65 -14.54 12.56
CA MET A 1 -16.24 -14.10 12.73
C MET A 1 -15.62 -14.09 11.36
N LYS A 2 -15.37 -12.91 10.88
CA LYS A 2 -15.10 -12.54 9.49
C LYS A 2 -13.66 -12.90 9.11
N LYS A 3 -13.49 -13.54 7.96
CA LYS A 3 -12.17 -13.97 7.46
C LYS A 3 -11.55 -12.84 6.61
N ILE A 4 -11.32 -11.69 7.20
CA ILE A 4 -10.97 -10.48 6.46
C ILE A 4 -9.53 -10.49 5.92
N ILE A 5 -8.58 -11.23 6.47
CA ILE A 5 -7.16 -10.94 6.25
C ILE A 5 -6.27 -12.12 5.88
N ALA A 6 -6.83 -13.31 5.74
CA ALA A 6 -6.02 -14.47 5.35
C ALA A 6 -5.42 -14.36 3.92
N LEU A 7 -5.83 -13.39 3.10
CA LEU A 7 -5.34 -13.25 1.73
C LEU A 7 -4.10 -12.36 1.63
N VAL A 8 -3.99 -11.34 2.47
CA VAL A 8 -2.86 -10.39 2.44
C VAL A 8 -1.60 -11.01 3.02
N LEU A 9 -1.72 -11.74 4.13
CA LEU A 9 -0.59 -12.35 4.84
C LEU A 9 0.09 -13.53 4.11
N SER A 10 -0.63 -14.25 3.24
CA SER A 10 -0.03 -15.38 2.50
C SER A 10 0.87 -14.95 1.32
N LEU A 11 0.86 -13.66 0.96
CA LEU A 11 1.57 -13.15 -0.21
C LEU A 11 2.96 -12.62 0.07
N VAL A 12 3.30 -12.35 1.33
CA VAL A 12 4.61 -11.82 1.75
C VAL A 12 5.77 -12.77 1.41
N MET A 13 5.52 -14.06 1.25
CA MET A 13 6.57 -15.05 0.95
C MET A 13 7.07 -15.10 -0.51
N LEU A 14 6.47 -14.34 -1.43
CA LEU A 14 6.84 -14.40 -2.86
C LEU A 14 7.91 -13.39 -3.30
N PHE A 15 8.37 -12.50 -2.44
CA PHE A 15 9.30 -11.43 -2.81
C PHE A 15 10.80 -11.80 -2.76
N ALA A 16 11.15 -13.06 -2.55
CA ALA A 16 12.57 -13.47 -2.45
C ALA A 16 13.31 -13.60 -3.78
N CYS A 17 12.68 -13.43 -4.93
CA CYS A 17 13.30 -13.63 -6.23
C CYS A 17 12.98 -12.51 -7.22
N ALA A 18 13.73 -11.43 -7.23
CA ALA A 18 13.85 -10.61 -8.44
C ALA A 18 15.13 -9.77 -8.43
N ALA A 19 16.21 -10.36 -8.83
CA ALA A 19 17.37 -9.64 -9.32
C ALA A 19 17.34 -9.65 -10.85
N ALA A 20 16.58 -8.74 -11.46
CA ALA A 20 16.76 -8.31 -12.85
C ALA A 20 16.06 -6.98 -13.01
N VAL A 21 16.76 -5.89 -12.73
CA VAL A 21 16.28 -4.54 -13.04
C VAL A 21 16.49 -4.33 -14.54
N ALA A 22 15.43 -4.46 -15.33
CA ALA A 22 15.38 -3.85 -16.65
C ALA A 22 15.13 -2.36 -16.45
N GLU A 23 15.89 -1.49 -17.11
CA GLU A 23 15.59 -0.06 -17.17
C GLU A 23 14.20 0.12 -17.77
N ALA A 24 13.20 0.40 -16.93
CA ALA A 24 11.88 0.80 -17.38
C ALA A 24 11.90 2.30 -17.67
N ASP A 25 11.33 2.69 -18.81
CA ASP A 25 11.13 4.08 -19.17
C ASP A 25 10.35 4.79 -18.05
N LYS A 26 10.92 5.82 -17.46
CA LYS A 26 10.32 6.62 -16.41
C LYS A 26 9.22 7.50 -17.02
N GLU A 27 7.98 7.11 -16.88
CA GLU A 27 6.86 8.02 -17.16
C GLU A 27 6.77 9.07 -16.05
N SER A 28 6.61 10.33 -16.43
CA SER A 28 6.50 11.45 -15.48
C SER A 28 5.20 11.46 -14.68
N MET A 29 4.22 10.66 -15.07
CA MET A 29 2.98 10.38 -14.35
C MET A 29 2.58 8.94 -14.65
N GLY A 30 2.20 8.20 -13.60
CA GLY A 30 1.76 6.83 -13.71
C GLY A 30 0.26 6.67 -13.42
N SER A 31 -0.34 5.62 -13.93
CA SER A 31 -1.65 5.16 -13.51
C SER A 31 -1.69 3.65 -13.36
N LEU A 32 -2.37 3.19 -12.31
CA LEU A 32 -2.72 1.79 -12.11
C LEU A 32 -4.20 1.62 -12.38
N LYS A 33 -4.56 0.79 -13.36
CA LYS A 33 -5.95 0.45 -13.62
C LYS A 33 -6.39 -0.63 -12.68
N VAL A 34 -7.37 -0.31 -11.84
CA VAL A 34 -7.93 -1.24 -10.87
C VAL A 34 -9.30 -1.70 -11.35
N ASN A 35 -9.36 -2.87 -11.94
CA ASN A 35 -10.58 -3.40 -12.52
C ASN A 35 -11.17 -2.47 -13.60
N LYS A 36 -12.50 -2.30 -13.56
CA LYS A 36 -13.24 -1.33 -14.37
C LYS A 36 -13.86 -0.23 -13.50
N ALA A 37 -13.48 -0.16 -12.22
CA ALA A 37 -14.12 0.75 -11.26
C ALA A 37 -13.42 2.10 -11.19
N PHE A 38 -12.09 2.11 -11.11
CA PHE A 38 -11.31 3.33 -11.01
C PHE A 38 -9.86 3.12 -11.44
N ASP A 39 -9.19 4.22 -11.75
CA ASP A 39 -7.75 4.28 -11.94
C ASP A 39 -7.12 4.98 -10.73
N ILE A 40 -5.97 4.50 -10.28
CA ILE A 40 -5.12 5.24 -9.34
C ILE A 40 -4.11 6.01 -10.18
N LYS A 41 -4.19 7.33 -10.15
CA LYS A 41 -3.17 8.21 -10.71
C LYS A 41 -2.20 8.61 -9.61
N TYR A 42 -0.94 8.65 -9.91
CA TYR A 42 0.10 9.07 -8.97
C TYR A 42 1.08 10.02 -9.67
N SER A 43 1.66 10.92 -8.89
CA SER A 43 2.80 11.72 -9.33
C SER A 43 3.98 10.82 -9.70
N ALA A 44 4.95 11.35 -10.42
CA ALA A 44 6.15 10.60 -10.73
C ALA A 44 6.73 9.97 -9.46
N LEU A 45 7.08 8.69 -9.55
CA LEU A 45 7.90 8.07 -8.52
C LEU A 45 9.18 8.90 -8.35
N PRO A 46 9.69 9.07 -7.12
CA PRO A 46 11.00 9.69 -6.93
C PRO A 46 12.03 9.03 -7.84
N ASP A 47 13.01 9.80 -8.34
CA ASP A 47 13.95 9.37 -9.37
C ASP A 47 14.65 8.03 -9.14
N ASP A 48 14.75 7.60 -7.89
CA ASP A 48 15.41 6.37 -7.49
C ASP A 48 14.50 5.15 -7.44
N TYR A 49 13.19 5.30 -7.73
CA TYR A 49 12.22 4.22 -7.64
C TYR A 49 11.64 3.80 -8.98
N SER A 50 11.30 2.52 -9.08
CA SER A 50 10.60 1.93 -10.22
C SER A 50 9.48 1.03 -9.71
N LEU A 51 8.34 1.04 -10.41
CA LEU A 51 7.18 0.20 -10.11
C LEU A 51 7.18 -1.03 -11.01
N PHE A 52 7.00 -2.20 -10.41
CA PHE A 52 6.92 -3.50 -11.09
C PHE A 52 5.62 -4.19 -10.71
N ILE A 53 4.73 -4.42 -11.66
CA ILE A 53 3.52 -5.20 -11.45
C ILE A 53 3.88 -6.67 -11.59
N SER A 54 3.74 -7.44 -10.50
CA SER A 54 4.00 -8.88 -10.47
C SER A 54 2.75 -9.71 -10.80
N GLN A 55 1.58 -9.20 -10.45
CA GLN A 55 0.30 -9.83 -10.74
C GLN A 55 -0.77 -8.76 -10.98
N GLN A 56 -1.60 -9.00 -11.99
CA GLN A 56 -2.80 -8.21 -12.24
C GLN A 56 -3.90 -9.11 -12.80
N ASN A 57 -5.06 -9.09 -12.17
CA ASN A 57 -6.28 -9.75 -12.62
C ASN A 57 -7.51 -8.96 -12.15
N ASP A 58 -8.70 -9.49 -12.37
CA ASP A 58 -9.95 -8.81 -12.01
C ASP A 58 -10.20 -8.68 -10.50
N MET A 59 -9.42 -9.36 -9.67
CA MET A 59 -9.60 -9.36 -8.22
C MET A 59 -8.49 -8.62 -7.48
N ALA A 60 -7.28 -8.56 -8.06
CA ALA A 60 -6.14 -7.97 -7.37
C ALA A 60 -5.05 -7.45 -8.32
N ILE A 61 -4.34 -6.43 -7.84
CA ILE A 61 -3.04 -6.00 -8.36
C ILE A 61 -2.02 -6.19 -7.24
N ILE A 62 -0.87 -6.76 -7.60
CA ILE A 62 0.28 -6.89 -6.73
C ILE A 62 1.46 -6.28 -7.45
N ALA A 63 2.07 -5.30 -6.82
CA ALA A 63 3.20 -4.59 -7.38
C ALA A 63 4.29 -4.38 -6.33
N SER A 64 5.51 -4.20 -6.80
CA SER A 64 6.65 -3.79 -6.00
C SER A 64 7.14 -2.43 -6.46
N ILE A 65 7.48 -1.56 -5.53
CA ILE A 65 8.11 -0.28 -5.78
C ILE A 65 9.51 -0.36 -5.17
N LEU A 66 10.50 -0.47 -6.03
CA LEU A 66 11.88 -0.77 -5.66
C LEU A 66 12.80 0.39 -6.00
N SER A 67 13.73 0.69 -5.09
CA SER A 67 14.81 1.64 -5.34
C SER A 67 16.06 0.92 -5.87
N THR A 68 16.83 1.62 -6.71
CA THR A 68 18.18 1.20 -7.08
C THR A 68 19.18 1.44 -5.94
N GLN A 69 18.84 2.27 -4.98
CA GLN A 69 19.64 2.55 -3.79
C GLN A 69 19.26 1.58 -2.67
N LYS A 70 20.19 0.74 -2.25
CA LYS A 70 19.99 -0.28 -1.21
C LYS A 70 19.72 0.30 0.20
N THR A 71 19.99 1.58 0.38
CA THR A 71 19.74 2.33 1.62
C THR A 71 18.35 2.95 1.68
N LEU A 72 17.54 2.86 0.62
CA LEU A 72 16.17 3.36 0.57
C LEU A 72 15.16 2.21 0.79
N PRO A 73 14.01 2.49 1.40
CA PRO A 73 12.99 1.49 1.67
C PRO A 73 12.46 0.85 0.38
N ARG A 74 12.04 -0.39 0.49
CA ARG A 74 11.29 -1.12 -0.54
C ARG A 74 9.82 -1.10 -0.17
N MET A 75 8.94 -1.13 -1.17
CA MET A 75 7.50 -1.09 -0.93
C MET A 75 6.81 -2.20 -1.71
N GLY A 76 5.86 -2.86 -1.06
CA GLY A 76 4.92 -3.76 -1.69
C GLY A 76 3.56 -3.08 -1.76
N LEU A 77 2.91 -3.07 -2.93
CA LEU A 77 1.55 -2.56 -3.11
C LEU A 77 0.62 -3.73 -3.42
N VAL A 78 -0.44 -3.84 -2.65
CA VAL A 78 -1.54 -4.76 -2.89
C VAL A 78 -2.82 -3.96 -3.03
N ILE A 79 -3.58 -4.23 -4.08
CA ILE A 79 -4.93 -3.70 -4.27
C ILE A 79 -5.81 -4.91 -4.52
N ALA A 80 -6.76 -5.18 -3.64
CA ALA A 80 -7.60 -6.37 -3.71
C ALA A 80 -9.08 -6.02 -3.52
N PHE A 81 -9.92 -6.59 -4.39
CA PHE A 81 -11.37 -6.51 -4.21
C PHE A 81 -11.79 -7.35 -3.00
N ASN A 82 -12.65 -6.76 -2.16
CA ASN A 82 -13.21 -7.45 -1.01
C ASN A 82 -14.72 -7.20 -0.90
N ASP A 83 -15.51 -8.27 -1.03
CA ASP A 83 -16.98 -8.22 -0.97
C ASP A 83 -17.52 -7.67 0.37
N GLU A 84 -16.76 -7.74 1.44
CA GLU A 84 -17.16 -7.18 2.73
C GLU A 84 -17.28 -5.65 2.70
N TRP A 85 -16.59 -5.01 1.75
CA TRP A 85 -16.61 -3.56 1.51
C TRP A 85 -17.47 -3.16 0.30
N ALA A 86 -18.35 -4.04 -0.20
CA ALA A 86 -19.13 -3.79 -1.42
C ALA A 86 -19.91 -2.47 -1.42
N ASP A 87 -20.37 -2.04 -0.25
CA ASP A 87 -21.12 -0.79 -0.06
C ASP A 87 -20.25 0.36 0.50
N THR A 88 -18.92 0.17 0.58
CA THR A 88 -17.98 1.14 1.15
C THR A 88 -17.26 1.90 0.04
N GLU A 89 -17.50 3.20 -0.05
CA GLU A 89 -16.82 4.05 -1.04
C GLU A 89 -15.39 4.42 -0.63
N LYS A 90 -15.18 4.71 0.66
CA LYS A 90 -13.88 5.17 1.20
C LYS A 90 -13.67 4.68 2.63
N LEU A 91 -12.43 4.65 3.07
CA LEU A 91 -12.09 4.36 4.47
C LEU A 91 -12.80 5.31 5.46
N ASN A 92 -13.10 6.54 5.04
CA ASN A 92 -13.86 7.52 5.82
C ASN A 92 -15.29 7.05 6.18
N ASP A 93 -15.86 6.15 5.37
CA ASP A 93 -17.24 5.65 5.52
C ASP A 93 -17.31 4.39 6.37
N VAL A 94 -16.15 3.86 6.79
CA VAL A 94 -16.04 2.67 7.63
C VAL A 94 -16.45 2.99 9.07
N SER A 95 -17.24 2.11 9.68
CA SER A 95 -17.64 2.28 11.08
C SER A 95 -16.46 2.19 12.05
N GLU A 96 -16.57 2.77 13.23
CA GLU A 96 -15.52 2.66 14.26
C GLU A 96 -15.26 1.19 14.66
N GLU A 97 -16.28 0.34 14.65
CA GLU A 97 -16.18 -1.09 14.95
C GLU A 97 -15.36 -1.81 13.86
N ASP A 98 -15.66 -1.56 12.60
CA ASP A 98 -14.96 -2.16 11.47
C ASP A 98 -13.52 -1.61 11.37
N LEU A 99 -13.31 -0.32 11.61
CA LEU A 99 -11.97 0.26 11.68
C LEU A 99 -11.13 -0.37 12.80
N GLN A 100 -11.76 -0.67 13.95
CA GLN A 100 -11.08 -1.38 15.02
C GLN A 100 -10.76 -2.82 14.59
N ALA A 101 -11.67 -3.51 13.89
CA ALA A 101 -11.41 -4.85 13.37
C ALA A 101 -10.24 -4.85 12.34
N ILE A 102 -10.13 -3.82 11.50
CA ILE A 102 -8.98 -3.63 10.61
C ILE A 102 -7.69 -3.48 11.43
N LYS A 103 -7.68 -2.64 12.47
CA LYS A 103 -6.51 -2.49 13.35
C LYS A 103 -6.14 -3.78 14.06
N ASP A 104 -7.14 -4.51 14.57
CA ASP A 104 -6.93 -5.76 15.30
C ASP A 104 -6.28 -6.83 14.42
N SER A 105 -6.53 -6.81 13.12
CA SER A 105 -5.94 -7.76 12.20
C SER A 105 -4.44 -7.62 12.05
N PHE A 106 -3.90 -6.40 12.16
CA PHE A 106 -2.46 -6.19 12.17
C PHE A 106 -1.78 -6.80 13.41
N TYR A 107 -2.50 -6.94 14.54
CA TYR A 107 -1.99 -7.60 15.74
C TYR A 107 -1.83 -9.11 15.62
N GLU A 108 -2.37 -9.74 14.57
CA GLU A 108 -2.12 -11.17 14.32
C GLU A 108 -0.64 -11.44 14.00
N GLU A 109 0.06 -10.46 13.43
CA GLU A 109 1.48 -10.56 13.06
C GLU A 109 2.41 -9.91 14.07
N TYR A 110 1.99 -8.78 14.67
CA TYR A 110 2.82 -7.98 15.56
C TYR A 110 2.16 -7.75 16.92
N SER A 111 2.91 -7.83 17.99
CA SER A 111 2.41 -7.64 19.37
C SER A 111 2.30 -6.17 19.79
N GLU A 112 3.04 -5.28 19.14
CA GLU A 112 3.06 -3.86 19.45
C GLU A 112 2.97 -3.06 18.14
N LEU A 113 2.00 -2.16 18.04
CA LEU A 113 1.76 -1.34 16.86
C LEU A 113 1.35 0.08 17.25
N THR A 114 1.71 1.03 16.38
CA THR A 114 1.19 2.39 16.45
C THR A 114 0.32 2.67 15.24
N PHE A 115 -0.83 3.30 15.46
CA PHE A 115 -1.80 3.65 14.42
C PHE A 115 -1.98 5.15 14.33
N ASP A 116 -1.91 5.70 13.13
CA ASP A 116 -2.16 7.11 12.84
C ASP A 116 -3.05 7.24 11.61
N MET A 117 -3.94 8.24 11.59
CA MET A 117 -4.78 8.54 10.43
C MET A 117 -4.22 9.72 9.67
N LYS A 118 -3.99 9.56 8.39
CA LYS A 118 -3.54 10.62 7.48
C LYS A 118 -4.59 10.86 6.40
N GLU A 119 -4.69 12.09 5.92
CA GLU A 119 -5.64 12.47 4.89
C GLU A 119 -4.92 13.15 3.72
N THR A 120 -5.30 12.77 2.48
CA THR A 120 -4.82 13.42 1.26
C THR A 120 -5.51 14.76 1.02
N ALA A 121 -4.96 15.59 0.15
CA ALA A 121 -5.61 16.80 -0.32
C ALA A 121 -6.97 16.54 -1.00
N ALA A 122 -7.19 15.35 -1.57
CA ALA A 122 -8.45 14.91 -2.16
C ALA A 122 -9.46 14.39 -1.12
N GLY A 123 -9.12 14.39 0.17
CA GLY A 123 -9.98 13.92 1.25
C GLY A 123 -10.00 12.39 1.41
N THR A 124 -9.06 11.67 0.84
CA THR A 124 -8.90 10.22 1.06
C THR A 124 -8.10 9.99 2.32
N GLN A 125 -8.64 9.19 3.24
CA GLN A 125 -7.97 8.83 4.48
C GLN A 125 -7.15 7.55 4.33
N PHE A 126 -6.01 7.52 5.02
CA PHE A 126 -5.12 6.38 5.15
C PHE A 126 -4.88 6.04 6.62
N LEU A 127 -4.95 4.77 6.93
CA LEU A 127 -4.46 4.23 8.19
C LEU A 127 -2.97 3.92 8.05
N VAL A 128 -2.13 4.61 8.79
CA VAL A 128 -0.69 4.34 8.87
C VAL A 128 -0.43 3.47 10.09
N VAL A 129 0.18 2.32 9.87
CA VAL A 129 0.54 1.36 10.91
C VAL A 129 2.06 1.26 10.96
N THR A 130 2.65 1.48 12.13
CA THR A 130 4.10 1.37 12.30
C THR A 130 4.46 0.31 13.32
N VAL A 131 5.43 -0.52 12.96
CA VAL A 131 6.01 -1.54 13.84
C VAL A 131 7.16 -0.89 14.62
N PRO A 132 7.16 -0.95 15.95
CA PRO A 132 8.23 -0.40 16.77
C PRO A 132 9.60 -0.98 16.37
N GLY A 133 10.61 -0.12 16.39
CA GLY A 133 11.96 -0.50 15.96
C GLY A 133 12.22 -0.35 14.45
N GLY A 134 11.24 0.16 13.70
CA GLY A 134 11.41 0.51 12.28
C GLY A 134 11.63 -0.70 11.37
N GLN A 135 11.07 -1.86 11.72
CA GLN A 135 11.19 -3.07 10.89
C GLN A 135 10.25 -3.04 9.71
N ASP A 136 9.01 -2.62 9.94
CA ASP A 136 7.95 -2.56 8.94
C ASP A 136 7.03 -1.36 9.19
N ALA A 137 6.36 -0.91 8.14
CA ALA A 137 5.25 0.02 8.23
C ALA A 137 4.23 -0.29 7.13
N TYR A 138 2.96 -0.02 7.41
CA TYR A 138 1.87 -0.22 6.46
C TYR A 138 1.09 1.08 6.27
N VAL A 139 0.62 1.30 5.07
CA VAL A 139 -0.34 2.35 4.76
C VAL A 139 -1.54 1.71 4.07
N TYR A 140 -2.69 1.80 4.70
CA TYR A 140 -3.90 1.11 4.31
C TYR A 140 -5.03 2.09 4.05
N THR A 141 -5.83 1.83 3.01
CA THR A 141 -7.09 2.52 2.74
C THR A 141 -8.08 1.59 2.06
N ILE A 142 -9.35 2.02 1.99
CA ILE A 142 -10.40 1.38 1.21
C ILE A 142 -10.90 2.38 0.18
N TYR A 143 -11.12 1.91 -1.04
CA TYR A 143 -11.79 2.68 -2.08
C TYR A 143 -12.62 1.77 -2.99
N LYS A 144 -13.94 2.02 -3.07
CA LYS A 144 -14.89 1.26 -3.91
C LYS A 144 -14.72 -0.24 -3.82
N ALA A 145 -14.93 -0.78 -2.63
CA ALA A 145 -14.80 -2.19 -2.32
C ALA A 145 -13.39 -2.79 -2.49
N HIS A 146 -12.36 -1.97 -2.72
CA HIS A 146 -10.98 -2.44 -2.79
C HIS A 146 -10.20 -2.03 -1.55
N GLU A 147 -9.52 -2.99 -0.98
CA GLU A 147 -8.47 -2.76 0.01
C GLU A 147 -7.19 -2.40 -0.72
N ILE A 148 -6.56 -1.30 -0.30
CA ILE A 148 -5.30 -0.82 -0.85
C ILE A 148 -4.31 -0.77 0.30
N GLU A 149 -3.29 -1.61 0.23
CA GLU A 149 -2.23 -1.69 1.23
C GLU A 149 -0.88 -1.45 0.59
N MET A 150 -0.10 -0.59 1.20
CA MET A 150 1.30 -0.42 0.89
C MET A 150 2.13 -0.82 2.10
N HIS A 151 2.92 -1.87 1.94
CA HIS A 151 3.85 -2.36 2.95
C HIS A 151 5.26 -1.83 2.67
N LEU A 152 5.86 -1.18 3.67
CA LEU A 152 7.21 -0.65 3.61
C LEU A 152 8.16 -1.58 4.34
N TYR A 153 9.29 -1.85 3.70
CA TYR A 153 10.40 -2.63 4.24
C TYR A 153 11.68 -1.82 4.23
N PRO A 154 12.59 -1.99 5.19
CA PRO A 154 13.92 -1.39 5.11
C PRO A 154 14.64 -1.82 3.82
N GLY A 155 15.44 -0.93 3.29
CA GLY A 155 16.38 -1.27 2.23
C GLY A 155 17.41 -2.32 2.69
N GLU A 156 18.03 -3.03 1.74
CA GLU A 156 18.97 -4.11 2.06
C GLU A 156 20.14 -3.69 2.97
N GLU A 157 20.55 -2.43 2.90
CA GLU A 157 21.66 -1.86 3.68
C GLU A 157 21.19 -0.81 4.70
N GLN A 158 19.85 -0.58 4.83
CA GLN A 158 19.29 0.45 5.69
C GLN A 158 19.14 -0.04 7.15
N GLY A 159 18.81 -1.29 7.34
CA GLY A 159 18.61 -1.92 8.65
C GLY A 159 17.23 -1.65 9.27
N THR A 160 16.78 -0.40 9.34
CA THR A 160 15.46 0.00 9.88
C THR A 160 14.90 1.16 9.09
N LEU A 161 13.56 1.27 9.05
CA LEU A 161 12.84 2.43 8.54
C LEU A 161 13.01 3.61 9.50
N SER A 162 13.12 4.82 8.94
CA SER A 162 13.08 6.08 9.68
C SER A 162 11.71 6.76 9.53
N ASP A 163 11.39 7.68 10.42
CA ASP A 163 10.20 8.53 10.27
C ASP A 163 10.18 9.28 8.93
N ALA A 164 11.34 9.70 8.44
CA ALA A 164 11.46 10.37 7.14
C ALA A 164 11.11 9.45 5.96
N ASP A 165 11.33 8.14 6.07
CA ASP A 165 10.92 7.19 5.04
C ASP A 165 9.40 7.02 5.02
N ILE A 166 8.79 6.95 6.21
CA ILE A 166 7.33 6.88 6.36
C ILE A 166 6.68 8.15 5.83
N GLU A 167 7.20 9.33 6.20
CA GLU A 167 6.70 10.62 5.71
C GLU A 167 6.82 10.75 4.18
N ARG A 168 7.90 10.25 3.58
CA ARG A 168 8.07 10.24 2.12
C ARG A 168 6.99 9.41 1.42
N VAL A 169 6.65 8.26 1.98
CA VAL A 169 5.61 7.40 1.44
C VAL A 169 4.23 8.01 1.63
N VAL A 170 3.95 8.57 2.80
CA VAL A 170 2.70 9.30 3.06
C VAL A 170 2.55 10.47 2.10
N ALA A 171 3.63 11.23 1.84
CA ALA A 171 3.61 12.30 0.86
C ALA A 171 3.31 11.78 -0.56
N PHE A 172 3.96 10.69 -0.98
CA PHE A 172 3.68 10.04 -2.27
C PHE A 172 2.21 9.58 -2.36
N LEU A 173 1.69 8.93 -1.32
CA LEU A 173 0.29 8.49 -1.27
C LEU A 173 -0.69 9.67 -1.22
N SER A 174 -0.30 10.79 -0.61
CA SER A 174 -1.11 12.01 -0.57
C SER A 174 -1.31 12.62 -1.97
N ASP A 175 -0.40 12.36 -2.90
CA ASP A 175 -0.50 12.77 -4.30
C ASP A 175 -1.29 11.77 -5.17
N MET A 176 -1.67 10.62 -4.61
CA MET A 176 -2.51 9.66 -5.33
C MET A 176 -3.93 10.18 -5.47
N ASP A 177 -4.48 10.01 -6.66
CA ASP A 177 -5.86 10.36 -6.98
C ASP A 177 -6.60 9.12 -7.49
N PHE A 178 -7.76 8.85 -6.91
CA PHE A 178 -8.62 7.75 -7.29
C PHE A 178 -9.68 8.26 -8.27
N VAL A 179 -9.46 8.01 -9.55
CA VAL A 179 -10.29 8.54 -10.63
C VAL A 179 -11.27 7.47 -11.11
N PRO A 180 -12.59 7.71 -11.02
CA PRO A 180 -13.56 6.79 -11.59
C PRO A 180 -13.30 6.57 -13.08
N VAL A 181 -13.41 5.32 -13.54
CA VAL A 181 -13.39 5.01 -14.97
C VAL A 181 -14.79 5.28 -15.51
N GLU A 182 -14.90 6.15 -16.53
CA GLU A 182 -16.15 6.43 -17.24
C GLU A 182 -16.58 5.28 -18.14
#